data_f22d3e69ce3f516117247ca1f450c4bb
#
_entry.id   f22d3e69ce3f516117247ca1f450c4bb
#
_cell.length_a   1.000
_cell.length_b   1.000
_cell.length_c   1.000
_cell.angle_alpha   90.00
_cell.angle_beta   90.00
_cell.angle_gamma   90.00
#
_symmetry.space_group_name_H-M   'P 1'
#
loop_
_entity.id
_entity.type
_entity.pdbx_description
1 polymer ?
#
loop_
_entity_poly.entity_id
_entity_poly.type
_entity_poly.pdbx_seq_one_letter_code
_entity_poly.pdbx_strand_id
1 'polypeptide(L)'
;MDNSTSVSDKPLKTSKKDTMRQNPVAADDEDPTQYLENRIKYIEAEMAKGENPYPHKFSVSMSIPEYINKYVSCLSDGEHFEDAQVSLAGRIMSKRSSSSKLFFYDLHGNDVKVQVMADASKSGLDEDEFSKLHSNVKRGDFVGVIGFPGKTKRGELTIFPQSFIVLSHCLHMLPRKADNVSSNWHPGESRNPEANILKDPDSRFRLRFLDMMLNKEVRQIITAKANVTDYIRTFLKNKNFLEFVTPIMNMNAGGAAARPFVTHHNDLNMNLYMRIAPELFLKQLVVGGFDRVFEIGNQFRNEGIDMTHNPEFTTCEFYMAYADYYDLMEMTEDMLSGMVKELTGGYKIKYHANGYDKDPIEIDFTPPFRRIEMIGELEKVANLNIPKDLASEEANKYLVDACARLHVICPPPLTTARLLDTLVGEFLEEMCVNPTFIINHPVIMSPLAKWHRSDNALTERFELFINKHELCNAYTELNNPVVQRQRFADQLKDRQSGDDEAMVLDETFCKALEYGLPPTGGWGLGIDRLAMLFTDSLNIKEVITFPVMRPQDKPASA
;
A
#
# COMPACT_ATOMS: atom_id res chain seq x y z
N MET A 1 60.38 7.61 67.29
CA MET A 1 60.89 8.96 67.02
C MET A 1 59.74 9.63 66.24
N ASP A 2 58.75 10.15 66.94
CA ASP A 2 58.61 11.55 67.37
C ASP A 2 58.76 12.51 66.19
N ASN A 3 57.69 13.17 65.79
CA ASN A 3 57.25 14.46 66.27
C ASN A 3 55.94 14.90 65.56
N SER A 4 54.94 15.03 66.28
CA SER A 4 53.92 16.06 66.56
C SER A 4 54.21 17.47 66.06
N THR A 5 53.15 18.12 65.56
CA THR A 5 52.70 19.50 65.85
C THR A 5 51.69 19.90 64.74
N SER A 6 50.63 20.55 64.88
CA SER A 6 49.83 21.27 65.83
C SER A 6 48.65 21.85 65.08
N VAL A 7 47.49 21.77 65.69
CA VAL A 7 46.21 22.28 65.25
C VAL A 7 46.19 23.81 65.17
N SER A 8 45.60 24.39 64.16
CA SER A 8 45.02 25.75 64.23
C SER A 8 43.61 25.79 63.65
N ASP A 9 42.67 25.96 64.57
CA ASP A 9 41.28 26.25 64.32
C ASP A 9 41.08 27.56 63.53
N LYS A 10 40.27 27.50 62.47
CA LYS A 10 39.55 28.67 61.96
C LYS A 10 38.13 28.27 61.66
N PRO A 11 37.13 29.18 61.91
CA PRO A 11 35.71 28.80 61.99
C PRO A 11 35.06 28.55 60.65
N LEU A 12 34.16 27.54 60.63
CA LEU A 12 33.24 27.22 59.49
C LEU A 12 32.35 28.43 59.16
N LYS A 13 32.45 28.86 57.91
CA LYS A 13 31.40 29.66 57.25
C LYS A 13 30.25 28.77 56.84
N THR A 14 29.06 29.03 57.35
CA THR A 14 27.79 28.43 56.97
C THR A 14 27.57 28.56 55.46
N SER A 15 27.52 27.43 54.72
CA SER A 15 27.14 27.37 53.33
C SER A 15 25.64 27.63 53.21
N LYS A 16 25.30 28.53 52.29
CA LYS A 16 23.95 28.78 51.83
C LYS A 16 23.33 27.48 51.33
N LYS A 17 22.11 27.16 51.74
CA LYS A 17 21.26 26.13 51.19
C LYS A 17 21.16 26.36 49.69
N ASP A 18 21.75 25.48 48.90
CA ASP A 18 21.41 25.28 47.47
C ASP A 18 19.98 24.74 47.42
N THR A 19 19.04 25.63 47.14
CA THR A 19 17.74 25.24 46.66
C THR A 19 17.94 24.57 45.29
N MET A 20 17.93 23.25 45.25
CA MET A 20 17.76 22.49 44.01
C MET A 20 16.55 23.07 43.30
N ARG A 21 16.79 23.77 42.19
CA ARG A 21 15.78 24.00 41.18
C ARG A 21 15.36 22.62 40.67
N GLN A 22 14.21 22.14 41.09
CA GLN A 22 13.55 21.02 40.42
C GLN A 22 13.35 21.48 38.98
N ASN A 23 14.07 20.90 38.05
CA ASN A 23 13.72 20.96 36.63
C ASN A 23 12.29 20.50 36.53
N PRO A 24 11.40 21.20 35.78
CA PRO A 24 10.07 20.70 35.53
C PRO A 24 10.22 19.34 34.88
N VAL A 25 9.65 18.31 35.50
CA VAL A 25 9.55 16.96 34.96
C VAL A 25 9.01 17.10 33.53
N ALA A 26 9.76 16.63 32.56
CA ALA A 26 9.29 16.65 31.17
C ALA A 26 7.95 15.90 31.13
N ALA A 27 6.95 16.44 30.44
CA ALA A 27 5.59 15.91 30.39
C ALA A 27 5.48 14.48 29.78
N ASP A 28 6.58 13.78 29.65
CA ASP A 28 6.73 12.46 29.02
C ASP A 28 6.98 11.32 30.00
N ASP A 29 7.08 11.60 31.29
CA ASP A 29 7.23 10.58 32.35
C ASP A 29 5.89 10.24 33.05
N GLU A 30 4.77 10.75 32.51
CA GLU A 30 3.43 10.45 33.02
C GLU A 30 2.98 9.05 32.56
N ASP A 31 2.35 8.28 33.46
CA ASP A 31 1.76 6.99 33.11
C ASP A 31 0.71 7.17 31.99
N PRO A 32 0.72 6.37 30.91
CA PRO A 32 -0.19 6.52 29.78
C PRO A 32 -1.68 6.48 30.17
N THR A 33 -2.05 5.67 31.18
CA THR A 33 -3.44 5.59 31.68
C THR A 33 -3.83 6.87 32.39
N GLN A 34 -2.93 7.37 33.25
CA GLN A 34 -3.14 8.63 33.97
C GLN A 34 -3.20 9.82 33.01
N TYR A 35 -2.37 9.81 31.95
CA TYR A 35 -2.42 10.82 30.89
C TYR A 35 -3.79 10.87 30.21
N LEU A 36 -4.34 9.70 29.78
CA LEU A 36 -5.65 9.61 29.16
C LEU A 36 -6.75 10.16 30.09
N GLU A 37 -6.77 9.74 31.36
CA GLU A 37 -7.75 10.22 32.34
C GLU A 37 -7.67 11.73 32.55
N ASN A 38 -6.47 12.28 32.67
CA ASN A 38 -6.25 13.71 32.85
C ASN A 38 -6.73 14.51 31.64
N ARG A 39 -6.51 13.99 30.43
CA ARG A 39 -7.02 14.63 29.20
C ARG A 39 -8.55 14.62 29.15
N ILE A 40 -9.20 13.50 29.49
CA ILE A 40 -10.67 13.39 29.53
C ILE A 40 -11.24 14.37 30.56
N LYS A 41 -10.71 14.38 31.81
CA LYS A 41 -11.14 15.29 32.86
C LYS A 41 -11.02 16.76 32.45
N TYR A 42 -9.93 17.12 31.76
CA TYR A 42 -9.77 18.48 31.24
C TYR A 42 -10.86 18.84 30.22
N ILE A 43 -11.15 17.97 29.27
CA ILE A 43 -12.18 18.20 28.26
C ILE A 43 -13.57 18.33 28.88
N GLU A 44 -13.90 17.44 29.81
CA GLU A 44 -15.19 17.49 30.55
C GLU A 44 -15.32 18.78 31.34
N ALA A 45 -14.23 19.25 31.95
CA ALA A 45 -14.24 20.53 32.68
C ALA A 45 -14.44 21.76 31.78
N GLU A 46 -13.91 21.76 30.57
CA GLU A 46 -14.15 22.83 29.58
C GLU A 46 -15.61 22.79 29.06
N MET A 47 -16.12 21.58 28.75
CA MET A 47 -17.52 21.40 28.35
C MET A 47 -18.50 21.85 29.44
N ALA A 48 -18.20 21.59 30.73
CA ALA A 48 -19.01 22.04 31.87
C ALA A 48 -19.07 23.58 32.03
N LYS A 49 -18.10 24.30 31.46
CA LYS A 49 -18.09 25.78 31.41
C LYS A 49 -18.86 26.33 30.20
N GLY A 50 -19.39 25.46 29.32
CA GLY A 50 -20.06 25.86 28.08
C GLY A 50 -19.11 26.06 26.91
N GLU A 51 -17.81 25.73 27.06
CA GLU A 51 -16.85 25.75 25.97
C GLU A 51 -17.01 24.55 25.04
N ASN A 52 -16.69 24.71 23.75
CA ASN A 52 -16.70 23.63 22.81
C ASN A 52 -15.26 23.17 22.47
N PRO A 53 -14.73 22.11 23.12
CA PRO A 53 -13.38 21.63 22.88
C PRO A 53 -13.19 20.92 21.50
N TYR A 54 -14.27 20.74 20.74
CA TYR A 54 -14.29 20.15 19.40
C TYR A 54 -15.12 21.02 18.45
N PRO A 55 -14.61 22.18 18.01
CA PRO A 55 -15.34 23.09 17.14
C PRO A 55 -15.72 22.41 15.81
N HIS A 56 -16.92 22.74 15.31
CA HIS A 56 -17.46 22.12 14.10
C HIS A 56 -16.70 22.54 12.83
N LYS A 57 -16.06 23.70 12.83
CA LYS A 57 -15.35 24.25 11.67
C LYS A 57 -14.24 25.21 12.11
N PHE A 58 -13.16 25.19 11.36
CA PHE A 58 -12.12 26.21 11.34
C PHE A 58 -11.84 26.58 9.88
N SER A 59 -11.83 27.86 9.57
CA SER A 59 -11.58 28.33 8.20
C SER A 59 -10.08 28.51 7.96
N VAL A 60 -9.53 27.72 7.05
CA VAL A 60 -8.12 27.76 6.63
C VAL A 60 -8.02 28.63 5.39
N SER A 61 -7.13 29.63 5.38
CA SER A 61 -6.90 30.50 4.22
C SER A 61 -5.97 29.87 3.18
N MET A 62 -5.05 29.02 3.60
CA MET A 62 -4.12 28.28 2.74
C MET A 62 -3.55 27.07 3.51
N SER A 63 -3.08 26.08 2.76
CA SER A 63 -2.36 24.93 3.33
C SER A 63 -0.95 25.32 3.81
N ILE A 64 -0.32 24.49 4.65
CA ILE A 64 1.06 24.72 5.10
C ILE A 64 2.06 24.73 3.94
N PRO A 65 1.99 23.84 2.93
CA PRO A 65 2.83 23.94 1.74
C PRO A 65 2.68 25.26 0.98
N GLU A 66 1.44 25.72 0.76
CA GLU A 66 1.16 27.01 0.11
C GLU A 66 1.74 28.17 0.92
N TYR A 67 1.62 28.13 2.26
CA TYR A 67 2.22 29.11 3.16
C TYR A 67 3.74 29.16 3.01
N ILE A 68 4.40 27.99 3.01
CA ILE A 68 5.85 27.90 2.85
C ILE A 68 6.26 28.46 1.47
N ASN A 69 5.63 28.00 0.40
CA ASN A 69 5.95 28.43 -0.97
C ASN A 69 5.77 29.95 -1.14
N LYS A 70 4.73 30.52 -0.53
CA LYS A 70 4.43 31.95 -0.65
C LYS A 70 5.40 32.85 0.12
N TYR A 71 5.81 32.44 1.33
CA TYR A 71 6.50 33.34 2.25
C TYR A 71 7.98 33.03 2.47
N VAL A 72 8.46 31.82 2.14
CA VAL A 72 9.87 31.44 2.41
C VAL A 72 10.88 32.33 1.70
N SER A 73 10.61 32.74 0.47
CA SER A 73 11.50 33.58 -0.35
C SER A 73 11.21 35.09 -0.27
N CYS A 74 10.01 35.46 0.24
CA CYS A 74 9.56 36.85 0.27
C CYS A 74 9.98 37.62 1.53
N LEU A 75 10.38 36.88 2.59
CA LEU A 75 10.72 37.44 3.90
C LEU A 75 12.22 37.39 4.14
N SER A 76 12.78 38.47 4.70
CA SER A 76 14.14 38.51 5.23
C SER A 76 14.17 38.01 6.69
N ASP A 77 15.35 37.69 7.20
CA ASP A 77 15.53 37.24 8.56
C ASP A 77 15.11 38.33 9.56
N GLY A 78 14.24 38.00 10.49
CA GLY A 78 13.66 38.92 11.46
C GLY A 78 12.52 39.80 10.94
N GLU A 79 12.12 39.66 9.67
CA GLU A 79 11.02 40.43 9.06
C GLU A 79 9.66 39.78 9.37
N HIS A 80 8.65 40.65 9.60
CA HIS A 80 7.27 40.24 9.87
C HIS A 80 6.31 41.02 8.95
N PHE A 81 5.34 40.32 8.35
CA PHE A 81 4.26 40.92 7.57
C PHE A 81 2.99 41.03 8.45
N GLU A 82 2.98 41.97 9.38
CA GLU A 82 1.91 42.12 10.40
C GLU A 82 0.56 42.45 9.77
N ASP A 83 0.53 43.10 8.59
CA ASP A 83 -0.70 43.43 7.86
C ASP A 83 -1.30 42.23 7.11
N ALA A 84 -0.57 41.11 6.96
CA ALA A 84 -1.03 39.92 6.27
C ALA A 84 -1.66 38.94 7.27
N GLN A 85 -2.98 38.85 7.30
CA GLN A 85 -3.66 37.85 8.11
C GLN A 85 -3.76 36.51 7.38
N VAL A 86 -3.27 35.44 8.02
CA VAL A 86 -3.28 34.06 7.51
C VAL A 86 -3.87 33.13 8.56
N SER A 87 -4.67 32.16 8.14
CA SER A 87 -5.14 31.07 9.00
C SER A 87 -4.62 29.73 8.50
N LEU A 88 -3.95 28.99 9.41
CA LEU A 88 -3.38 27.66 9.17
C LEU A 88 -3.98 26.67 10.17
N ALA A 89 -4.09 25.42 9.77
CA ALA A 89 -4.43 24.32 10.66
C ALA A 89 -3.50 23.14 10.48
N GLY A 90 -3.25 22.39 11.55
CA GLY A 90 -2.38 21.20 11.50
C GLY A 90 -2.27 20.52 12.85
N ARG A 91 -1.44 19.50 12.91
CA ARG A 91 -1.14 18.72 14.12
C ARG A 91 0.15 19.20 14.77
N ILE A 92 0.10 19.41 16.07
CA ILE A 92 1.30 19.72 16.87
C ILE A 92 2.15 18.45 17.02
N MET A 93 3.37 18.48 16.51
CA MET A 93 4.32 17.35 16.64
C MET A 93 5.47 17.66 17.59
N SER A 94 5.71 18.93 17.92
CA SER A 94 6.67 19.38 18.92
C SER A 94 6.14 20.60 19.66
N LYS A 95 6.43 20.69 20.95
CA LYS A 95 6.13 21.84 21.81
C LYS A 95 7.35 22.16 22.66
N ARG A 96 7.75 23.41 22.68
CA ARG A 96 8.82 23.95 23.53
C ARG A 96 8.34 25.22 24.18
N SER A 97 8.72 25.47 25.43
CA SER A 97 8.46 26.74 26.11
C SER A 97 9.76 27.41 26.49
N SER A 98 9.87 28.71 26.29
CA SER A 98 10.96 29.52 26.81
C SER A 98 10.56 30.16 28.16
N SER A 99 9.28 30.43 28.33
CA SER A 99 8.67 30.94 29.55
C SER A 99 7.17 30.62 29.54
N SER A 100 6.42 31.01 30.58
CA SER A 100 4.95 30.97 30.59
C SER A 100 4.28 31.90 29.56
N LYS A 101 5.05 32.84 28.98
CA LYS A 101 4.58 33.84 28.01
C LYS A 101 5.03 33.57 26.58
N LEU A 102 5.87 32.51 26.32
CA LEU A 102 6.41 32.27 25.01
C LEU A 102 6.53 30.77 24.74
N PHE A 103 5.75 30.30 23.75
CA PHE A 103 5.69 28.91 23.33
C PHE A 103 6.03 28.77 21.84
N PHE A 104 6.72 27.70 21.51
CA PHE A 104 7.07 27.32 20.14
C PHE A 104 6.47 25.96 19.84
N TYR A 105 5.86 25.84 18.64
CA TYR A 105 5.29 24.59 18.16
C TYR A 105 5.76 24.29 16.75
N ASP A 106 5.97 22.99 16.45
CA ASP A 106 6.06 22.52 15.09
C ASP A 106 4.66 22.07 14.65
N LEU A 107 4.04 22.85 13.76
CA LEU A 107 2.72 22.59 13.19
C LEU A 107 2.90 21.82 11.90
N HIS A 108 2.42 20.58 11.84
CA HIS A 108 2.54 19.69 10.70
C HIS A 108 1.24 19.58 9.91
N GLY A 109 1.33 19.61 8.58
CA GLY A 109 0.25 19.34 7.64
C GLY A 109 0.80 19.08 6.26
N ASN A 110 0.20 18.15 5.52
CA ASN A 110 0.60 17.78 4.15
C ASN A 110 2.10 17.46 4.02
N ASP A 111 2.62 16.66 4.96
CA ASP A 111 4.04 16.18 5.02
C ASP A 111 5.12 17.24 5.23
N VAL A 112 4.75 18.49 5.46
CA VAL A 112 5.65 19.59 5.80
C VAL A 112 5.31 20.18 7.16
N LYS A 113 6.19 21.03 7.68
CA LYS A 113 5.98 21.72 8.95
C LYS A 113 6.27 23.21 8.82
N VAL A 114 5.63 23.96 9.70
CA VAL A 114 5.94 25.38 9.94
C VAL A 114 6.05 25.61 11.45
N GLN A 115 6.92 26.52 11.84
CA GLN A 115 6.99 26.95 13.24
C GLN A 115 5.80 27.86 13.59
N VAL A 116 5.23 27.67 14.76
CA VAL A 116 4.29 28.60 15.40
C VAL A 116 4.99 29.20 16.61
N MET A 117 5.09 30.51 16.68
CA MET A 117 5.66 31.23 17.83
C MET A 117 4.56 32.02 18.52
N ALA A 118 3.98 31.43 19.56
CA ALA A 118 2.93 32.04 20.36
C ALA A 118 3.54 32.91 21.48
N ASP A 119 3.26 34.21 21.41
CA ASP A 119 3.73 35.21 22.34
C ASP A 119 2.51 35.88 23.01
N ALA A 120 2.50 35.92 24.36
CA ALA A 120 1.40 36.50 25.11
C ALA A 120 1.14 37.96 24.73
N SER A 121 2.18 38.72 24.39
CA SER A 121 2.04 40.14 24.00
C SER A 121 1.29 40.34 22.68
N LYS A 122 1.13 39.30 21.85
CA LYS A 122 0.48 39.34 20.53
C LYS A 122 -0.85 38.59 20.48
N SER A 123 -1.22 37.88 21.54
CA SER A 123 -2.34 36.92 21.54
C SER A 123 -3.71 37.54 21.77
N GLY A 124 -3.79 38.77 22.27
CA GLY A 124 -5.06 39.39 22.70
C GLY A 124 -5.69 38.79 23.98
N LEU A 125 -5.06 37.78 24.59
CA LEU A 125 -5.43 37.14 25.85
C LEU A 125 -4.67 37.79 27.01
N ASP A 126 -5.21 37.73 28.23
CA ASP A 126 -4.44 38.05 29.41
C ASP A 126 -3.37 36.98 29.68
N GLU A 127 -2.40 37.27 30.54
CA GLU A 127 -1.26 36.40 30.78
C GLU A 127 -1.65 35.04 31.38
N ASP A 128 -2.66 35.00 32.22
CA ASP A 128 -3.14 33.80 32.90
C ASP A 128 -3.93 32.91 31.92
N GLU A 129 -4.83 33.51 31.13
CA GLU A 129 -5.57 32.81 30.06
C GLU A 129 -4.62 32.25 29.03
N PHE A 130 -3.62 33.02 28.58
CA PHE A 130 -2.62 32.60 27.63
C PHE A 130 -1.81 31.39 28.19
N SER A 131 -1.30 31.52 29.43
CA SER A 131 -0.54 30.48 30.08
C SER A 131 -1.37 29.19 30.25
N LYS A 132 -2.64 29.33 30.67
CA LYS A 132 -3.57 28.20 30.82
C LYS A 132 -3.85 27.49 29.49
N LEU A 133 -4.17 28.24 28.44
CA LEU A 133 -4.41 27.70 27.10
C LEU A 133 -3.20 26.87 26.64
N HIS A 134 -2.03 27.52 26.62
CA HIS A 134 -0.83 26.89 26.09
C HIS A 134 -0.29 25.77 26.99
N SER A 135 -0.56 25.75 28.31
CA SER A 135 -0.21 24.61 29.18
C SER A 135 -0.95 23.34 28.81
N ASN A 136 -2.21 23.47 28.37
CA ASN A 136 -3.09 22.35 28.02
C ASN A 136 -2.96 21.86 26.59
N VAL A 137 -2.33 22.63 25.69
CA VAL A 137 -1.97 22.15 24.35
C VAL A 137 -0.88 21.10 24.46
N LYS A 138 -1.12 19.92 23.90
CA LYS A 138 -0.21 18.77 23.94
C LYS A 138 0.24 18.35 22.54
N ARG A 139 1.32 17.60 22.48
CA ARG A 139 1.77 16.95 21.26
C ARG A 139 0.70 15.99 20.76
N GLY A 140 0.38 16.07 19.48
CA GLY A 140 -0.69 15.30 18.85
C GLY A 140 -2.00 16.08 18.68
N ASP A 141 -2.22 17.18 19.41
CA ASP A 141 -3.41 18.00 19.23
C ASP A 141 -3.47 18.62 17.83
N PHE A 142 -4.66 18.68 17.24
CA PHE A 142 -4.91 19.52 16.09
C PHE A 142 -5.24 20.94 16.55
N VAL A 143 -4.62 21.90 15.92
CA VAL A 143 -4.84 23.31 16.22
C VAL A 143 -5.08 24.14 14.95
N GLY A 144 -5.84 25.21 15.11
CA GLY A 144 -5.98 26.29 14.14
C GLY A 144 -5.28 27.53 14.69
N VAL A 145 -4.52 28.21 13.86
CA VAL A 145 -3.84 29.46 14.20
C VAL A 145 -4.20 30.53 13.19
N ILE A 146 -4.55 31.72 13.67
CA ILE A 146 -4.79 32.90 12.87
C ILE A 146 -3.75 33.94 13.29
N GLY A 147 -2.99 34.45 12.36
CA GLY A 147 -1.92 35.39 12.65
C GLY A 147 -1.21 35.87 11.40
N PHE A 148 -0.02 36.39 11.54
CA PHE A 148 0.76 36.93 10.45
C PHE A 148 2.04 36.14 10.19
N PRO A 149 2.51 36.08 8.93
CA PRO A 149 3.76 35.43 8.56
C PRO A 149 4.97 36.27 8.96
N GLY A 150 6.07 35.59 9.27
CA GLY A 150 7.36 36.22 9.51
C GLY A 150 8.49 35.21 9.55
N LYS A 151 9.71 35.70 9.64
CA LYS A 151 10.90 34.90 9.93
C LYS A 151 11.49 35.30 11.27
N THR A 152 11.97 34.30 11.99
CA THR A 152 12.78 34.58 13.19
C THR A 152 14.11 35.21 12.80
N LYS A 153 14.82 35.82 13.76
CA LYS A 153 16.18 36.33 13.55
C LYS A 153 17.20 35.28 13.09
N ARG A 154 16.83 33.99 13.16
CA ARG A 154 17.64 32.84 12.70
C ARG A 154 17.20 32.33 11.34
N GLY A 155 16.29 33.03 10.64
CA GLY A 155 15.80 32.68 9.32
C GLY A 155 14.70 31.61 9.27
N GLU A 156 14.17 31.15 10.42
CA GLU A 156 13.12 30.13 10.44
C GLU A 156 11.74 30.76 10.12
N LEU A 157 11.10 30.26 9.04
CA LEU A 157 9.76 30.69 8.65
C LEU A 157 8.75 30.30 9.75
N THR A 158 7.99 31.28 10.21
CA THR A 158 7.17 31.21 11.42
C THR A 158 5.84 31.91 11.18
N ILE A 159 4.74 31.36 11.73
CA ILE A 159 3.50 32.11 11.91
C ILE A 159 3.44 32.60 13.35
N PHE A 160 3.06 33.88 13.52
CA PHE A 160 2.88 34.57 14.81
C PHE A 160 1.38 34.66 15.08
N PRO A 161 0.80 33.78 15.95
CA PRO A 161 -0.62 33.73 16.15
C PRO A 161 -1.14 34.94 16.98
N GLN A 162 -2.20 35.56 16.50
CA GLN A 162 -3.08 36.45 17.22
C GLN A 162 -4.27 35.69 17.84
N SER A 163 -4.64 34.55 17.22
CA SER A 163 -5.62 33.59 17.75
C SER A 163 -5.10 32.17 17.62
N PHE A 164 -5.30 31.38 18.65
CA PHE A 164 -4.88 30.00 18.74
C PHE A 164 -6.02 29.16 19.32
N ILE A 165 -6.49 28.17 18.54
CA ILE A 165 -7.67 27.34 18.89
C ILE A 165 -7.29 25.88 18.79
N VAL A 166 -7.61 25.10 19.83
CA VAL A 166 -7.52 23.64 19.74
C VAL A 166 -8.75 23.12 18.98
N LEU A 167 -8.52 22.37 17.91
CA LEU A 167 -9.57 21.83 17.06
C LEU A 167 -9.94 20.38 17.43
N SER A 168 -8.96 19.63 17.91
CA SER A 168 -9.16 18.27 18.41
C SER A 168 -8.02 17.88 19.35
N HIS A 169 -8.37 17.29 20.46
CA HIS A 169 -7.43 16.87 21.48
C HIS A 169 -6.90 15.45 21.21
N CYS A 170 -5.59 15.28 21.26
CA CYS A 170 -4.96 13.96 21.28
C CYS A 170 -5.01 13.39 22.70
N LEU A 171 -5.69 12.27 22.88
CA LEU A 171 -5.88 11.64 24.18
C LEU A 171 -4.75 10.68 24.58
N HIS A 172 -3.86 10.36 23.65
CA HIS A 172 -2.77 9.41 23.86
C HIS A 172 -1.41 10.08 23.70
N MET A 173 -0.45 9.61 24.47
CA MET A 173 0.95 9.98 24.28
C MET A 173 1.48 9.37 22.98
N LEU A 174 2.06 10.20 22.12
CA LEU A 174 2.61 9.74 20.85
C LEU A 174 4.06 9.26 21.02
N PRO A 175 4.46 8.12 20.43
CA PRO A 175 5.87 7.68 20.38
C PRO A 175 6.77 8.78 19.81
N ARG A 176 7.99 8.90 20.32
CA ARG A 176 8.99 9.87 19.86
C ARG A 176 9.98 9.20 18.91
N LYS A 177 10.53 10.00 17.99
CA LYS A 177 11.65 9.59 17.16
C LYS A 177 12.91 9.49 18.02
N ALA A 178 13.64 8.40 17.92
CA ALA A 178 15.03 8.37 18.33
C ALA A 178 15.85 9.26 17.37
N ASP A 179 16.84 9.98 17.89
CA ASP A 179 17.49 11.09 17.18
C ASP A 179 18.00 10.77 15.76
N ASN A 180 17.80 11.74 14.85
CA ASN A 180 18.56 11.99 13.61
C ASN A 180 18.45 11.06 12.40
N VAL A 181 17.39 10.30 12.18
CA VAL A 181 17.17 9.64 10.89
C VAL A 181 16.08 10.38 10.10
N SER A 182 16.43 11.12 9.07
CA SER A 182 15.47 11.66 8.11
C SER A 182 15.40 10.72 6.91
N SER A 183 14.23 10.26 6.51
CA SER A 183 14.03 9.59 5.24
C SER A 183 13.44 10.58 4.24
N ASN A 184 14.22 10.96 3.25
CA ASN A 184 13.74 11.64 2.04
C ASN A 184 13.62 10.58 0.93
N TRP A 185 12.85 9.53 1.18
CA TRP A 185 12.61 8.49 0.20
C TRP A 185 11.65 8.95 -0.89
N HIS A 186 11.89 8.50 -2.14
CA HIS A 186 11.02 8.69 -3.29
C HIS A 186 10.71 7.35 -3.97
N PRO A 187 9.55 7.19 -4.64
CA PRO A 187 9.22 5.99 -5.40
C PRO A 187 10.32 5.61 -6.39
N GLY A 188 10.62 4.31 -6.49
CA GLY A 188 11.70 3.78 -7.31
C GLY A 188 13.09 3.79 -6.66
N GLU A 189 13.24 4.38 -5.47
CA GLU A 189 14.46 4.34 -4.66
C GLU A 189 14.37 3.27 -3.56
N SER A 190 15.53 2.86 -3.05
CA SER A 190 15.61 1.94 -1.91
C SER A 190 15.18 2.60 -0.60
N ARG A 191 14.41 1.88 0.22
CA ARG A 191 13.91 2.32 1.52
C ARG A 191 14.83 1.94 2.68
N ASN A 192 14.68 2.68 3.79
CA ASN A 192 15.28 2.34 5.08
C ASN A 192 14.19 2.27 6.17
N PRO A 193 13.55 1.11 6.39
CA PRO A 193 12.51 0.95 7.42
C PRO A 193 12.99 1.21 8.84
N GLU A 194 14.31 1.13 9.12
CA GLU A 194 14.88 1.46 10.42
C GLU A 194 14.70 2.95 10.79
N ALA A 195 14.43 3.80 9.81
CA ALA A 195 14.10 5.21 10.01
C ALA A 195 12.70 5.43 10.62
N ASN A 196 11.85 4.43 10.65
CA ASN A 196 10.49 4.51 11.16
C ASN A 196 10.46 4.71 12.69
N ILE A 197 9.51 5.52 13.15
CA ILE A 197 9.25 5.74 14.59
C ILE A 197 8.53 4.53 15.18
N LEU A 198 7.47 4.07 14.52
CA LEU A 198 6.75 2.84 14.86
C LEU A 198 7.32 1.72 13.99
N LYS A 199 8.06 0.78 14.61
CA LYS A 199 8.79 -0.26 13.88
C LYS A 199 8.11 -1.63 13.90
N ASP A 200 7.43 -1.97 15.00
CA ASP A 200 6.78 -3.26 15.16
C ASP A 200 5.69 -3.48 14.09
N PRO A 201 5.83 -4.49 13.20
CA PRO A 201 4.92 -4.71 12.08
C PRO A 201 3.47 -4.96 12.51
N ASP A 202 3.24 -5.69 13.62
CA ASP A 202 1.88 -5.98 14.09
C ASP A 202 1.18 -4.69 14.53
N SER A 203 1.84 -3.84 15.31
CA SER A 203 1.35 -2.51 15.71
C SER A 203 1.13 -1.60 14.50
N ARG A 204 2.04 -1.58 13.51
CA ARG A 204 1.94 -0.77 12.31
C ARG A 204 0.70 -1.12 11.48
N PHE A 205 0.43 -2.40 11.29
CA PHE A 205 -0.68 -2.83 10.45
C PHE A 205 -2.03 -2.77 11.18
N ARG A 206 -2.07 -2.98 12.49
CA ARG A 206 -3.31 -2.86 13.29
C ARG A 206 -3.68 -1.43 13.61
N LEU A 207 -2.69 -0.58 13.93
CA LEU A 207 -2.87 0.83 14.21
C LEU A 207 -2.42 1.66 13.00
N ARG A 208 -2.96 1.35 11.83
CA ARG A 208 -2.53 1.93 10.56
C ARG A 208 -2.59 3.45 10.52
N PHE A 209 -3.59 4.05 11.18
CA PHE A 209 -3.69 5.49 11.36
C PHE A 209 -2.49 6.07 12.14
N LEU A 210 -1.99 5.32 13.14
CA LEU A 210 -0.81 5.72 13.92
C LEU A 210 0.47 5.58 13.10
N ASP A 211 0.60 4.50 12.35
CA ASP A 211 1.70 4.27 11.40
C ASP A 211 1.76 5.42 10.39
N MET A 212 0.63 5.76 9.74
CA MET A 212 0.54 6.90 8.82
C MET A 212 0.84 8.25 9.48
N MET A 213 0.47 8.42 10.74
CA MET A 213 0.71 9.65 11.50
C MET A 213 2.19 9.86 11.81
N LEU A 214 2.88 8.80 12.22
CA LEU A 214 4.25 8.86 12.73
C LEU A 214 5.31 8.66 11.64
N ASN A 215 5.03 7.79 10.68
CA ASN A 215 5.95 7.41 9.62
C ASN A 215 5.55 8.08 8.30
N LYS A 216 6.27 9.13 7.91
CA LYS A 216 6.02 9.86 6.66
C LYS A 216 6.07 8.95 5.44
N GLU A 217 7.02 8.02 5.42
CA GLU A 217 7.23 7.05 4.34
C GLU A 217 5.97 6.22 4.05
N VAL A 218 5.19 5.86 5.08
CA VAL A 218 3.94 5.10 4.90
C VAL A 218 2.90 5.88 4.08
N ARG A 219 2.79 7.21 4.31
CA ARG A 219 1.92 8.05 3.48
C ARG A 219 2.42 8.15 2.05
N GLN A 220 3.74 8.21 1.86
CA GLN A 220 4.35 8.23 0.53
C GLN A 220 4.11 6.93 -0.24
N ILE A 221 4.17 5.75 0.44
CA ILE A 221 3.82 4.44 -0.14
C ILE A 221 2.37 4.43 -0.63
N ILE A 222 1.42 4.85 0.21
CA ILE A 222 0.00 4.88 -0.15
C ILE A 222 -0.26 5.87 -1.29
N THR A 223 0.40 7.03 -1.28
CA THR A 223 0.33 8.00 -2.36
C THR A 223 0.93 7.45 -3.66
N ALA A 224 2.05 6.73 -3.60
CA ALA A 224 2.65 6.09 -4.76
C ALA A 224 1.70 5.06 -5.39
N LYS A 225 1.03 4.22 -4.58
CA LYS A 225 -0.01 3.30 -5.08
C LYS A 225 -1.15 4.06 -5.76
N ALA A 226 -1.61 5.18 -5.19
CA ALA A 226 -2.65 6.00 -5.79
C ALA A 226 -2.20 6.56 -7.15
N ASN A 227 -0.95 7.04 -7.26
CA ASN A 227 -0.38 7.54 -8.51
C ASN A 227 -0.23 6.44 -9.57
N VAL A 228 0.22 5.24 -9.18
CA VAL A 228 0.26 4.05 -10.07
C VAL A 228 -1.14 3.75 -10.61
N THR A 229 -2.15 3.73 -9.74
CA THR A 229 -3.54 3.47 -10.13
C THR A 229 -4.08 4.55 -11.08
N ASP A 230 -3.77 5.81 -10.81
CA ASP A 230 -4.21 6.94 -11.65
C ASP A 230 -3.50 6.94 -13.01
N TYR A 231 -2.22 6.58 -13.06
CA TYR A 231 -1.48 6.40 -14.32
C TYR A 231 -2.14 5.33 -15.20
N ILE A 232 -2.43 4.13 -14.65
CA ILE A 232 -3.10 3.05 -15.39
C ILE A 232 -4.45 3.53 -15.94
N ARG A 233 -5.26 4.18 -15.10
CA ARG A 233 -6.56 4.72 -15.50
C ARG A 233 -6.42 5.75 -16.63
N THR A 234 -5.48 6.66 -16.52
CA THR A 234 -5.21 7.70 -17.53
C THR A 234 -4.71 7.08 -18.83
N PHE A 235 -3.80 6.11 -18.76
CA PHE A 235 -3.28 5.40 -19.92
C PHE A 235 -4.40 4.70 -20.71
N LEU A 236 -5.28 3.98 -20.02
CA LEU A 236 -6.41 3.28 -20.65
C LEU A 236 -7.43 4.26 -21.23
N LYS A 237 -7.80 5.32 -20.51
CA LYS A 237 -8.70 6.36 -21.01
C LYS A 237 -8.16 7.06 -22.26
N ASN A 238 -6.87 7.32 -22.31
CA ASN A 238 -6.21 7.91 -23.50
C ASN A 238 -6.23 6.96 -24.73
N LYS A 239 -6.38 5.65 -24.48
CA LYS A 239 -6.58 4.63 -25.54
C LYS A 239 -8.07 4.33 -25.79
N ASN A 240 -8.99 5.19 -25.34
CA ASN A 240 -10.46 5.10 -25.51
C ASN A 240 -11.12 3.91 -24.81
N PHE A 241 -10.57 3.43 -23.70
CA PHE A 241 -11.25 2.47 -22.85
C PHE A 241 -12.28 3.15 -21.96
N LEU A 242 -13.41 2.48 -21.73
CA LEU A 242 -14.46 2.88 -20.78
C LEU A 242 -14.30 2.10 -19.47
N GLU A 243 -14.36 2.81 -18.35
CA GLU A 243 -14.30 2.23 -17.00
C GLU A 243 -15.70 1.77 -16.58
N PHE A 244 -15.81 0.51 -16.15
CA PHE A 244 -17.04 -0.10 -15.66
C PHE A 244 -16.89 -0.56 -14.21
N VAL A 245 -18.02 -0.81 -13.58
CA VAL A 245 -18.10 -1.47 -12.27
C VAL A 245 -19.02 -2.68 -12.44
N THR A 246 -18.47 -3.87 -12.26
CA THR A 246 -19.22 -5.13 -12.33
C THR A 246 -19.59 -5.62 -10.92
N PRO A 247 -20.54 -6.57 -10.79
CA PRO A 247 -20.98 -7.04 -9.49
C PRO A 247 -19.85 -7.65 -8.65
N ILE A 248 -19.79 -7.27 -7.37
CA ILE A 248 -18.89 -7.90 -6.38
C ILE A 248 -19.48 -9.23 -5.91
N MET A 249 -20.81 -9.31 -5.73
CA MET A 249 -21.50 -10.54 -5.30
C MET A 249 -22.18 -11.19 -6.50
N ASN A 250 -21.88 -12.46 -6.75
CA ASN A 250 -22.31 -13.20 -7.92
C ASN A 250 -23.03 -14.50 -7.54
N MET A 251 -23.88 -15.00 -8.41
CA MET A 251 -24.50 -16.31 -8.24
C MET A 251 -23.51 -17.46 -8.49
N ASN A 252 -22.49 -17.23 -9.32
CA ASN A 252 -21.42 -18.16 -9.63
C ASN A 252 -20.05 -17.50 -9.38
N ALA A 253 -19.09 -18.28 -8.94
CA ALA A 253 -17.69 -17.85 -8.91
C ALA A 253 -17.03 -18.27 -10.23
N GLY A 254 -16.42 -17.34 -10.96
CA GLY A 254 -15.76 -17.62 -12.23
C GLY A 254 -14.80 -16.51 -12.66
N GLY A 255 -14.07 -16.73 -13.74
CA GLY A 255 -13.11 -15.78 -14.30
C GLY A 255 -11.68 -15.95 -13.78
N ALA A 256 -11.43 -16.85 -12.83
CA ALA A 256 -10.10 -17.22 -12.36
C ALA A 256 -10.12 -18.62 -11.74
N ALA A 257 -8.93 -19.22 -11.56
CA ALA A 257 -8.75 -20.40 -10.73
C ALA A 257 -8.43 -19.93 -9.30
N ALA A 258 -9.44 -19.88 -8.44
CA ALA A 258 -9.31 -19.43 -7.05
C ALA A 258 -10.50 -19.85 -6.20
N ARG A 259 -10.29 -19.96 -4.88
CA ARG A 259 -11.36 -20.27 -3.94
C ARG A 259 -12.14 -18.99 -3.57
N PRO A 260 -13.49 -18.94 -3.77
CA PRO A 260 -14.29 -17.76 -3.45
C PRO A 260 -14.63 -17.68 -1.95
N PHE A 261 -14.90 -16.45 -1.48
CA PHE A 261 -15.68 -16.24 -0.26
C PHE A 261 -17.16 -16.42 -0.55
N VAL A 262 -17.89 -17.02 0.37
CA VAL A 262 -19.33 -17.28 0.27
C VAL A 262 -20.08 -16.41 1.27
N THR A 263 -21.14 -15.76 0.83
CA THR A 263 -22.07 -15.01 1.68
C THR A 263 -23.51 -15.50 1.42
N HIS A 264 -24.47 -15.08 2.26
CA HIS A 264 -25.86 -15.50 2.13
C HIS A 264 -26.78 -14.30 1.98
N HIS A 265 -27.67 -14.34 0.98
CA HIS A 265 -28.72 -13.34 0.80
C HIS A 265 -29.99 -13.82 1.54
N ASN A 266 -30.36 -13.10 2.61
CA ASN A 266 -31.44 -13.54 3.52
C ASN A 266 -32.81 -13.66 2.80
N ASP A 267 -33.21 -12.61 2.07
CA ASP A 267 -34.54 -12.58 1.44
C ASP A 267 -34.67 -13.58 0.29
N LEU A 268 -33.63 -13.78 -0.49
CA LEU A 268 -33.60 -14.77 -1.57
C LEU A 268 -33.29 -16.18 -1.06
N ASN A 269 -32.88 -16.32 0.21
CA ASN A 269 -32.45 -17.58 0.84
C ASN A 269 -31.47 -18.37 -0.05
N MET A 270 -30.44 -17.69 -0.56
CA MET A 270 -29.44 -18.28 -1.44
C MET A 270 -28.01 -17.82 -1.11
N ASN A 271 -27.05 -18.67 -1.41
CA ASN A 271 -25.63 -18.30 -1.32
C ASN A 271 -25.23 -17.44 -2.52
N LEU A 272 -24.41 -16.44 -2.24
CA LEU A 272 -23.71 -15.62 -3.22
C LEU A 272 -22.21 -15.76 -3.01
N TYR A 273 -21.46 -15.58 -4.08
CA TYR A 273 -20.01 -15.67 -4.09
C TYR A 273 -19.42 -14.28 -4.31
N MET A 274 -18.44 -13.91 -3.50
CA MET A 274 -17.67 -12.70 -3.80
C MET A 274 -16.78 -12.97 -5.01
N ARG A 275 -16.69 -12.01 -5.91
CA ARG A 275 -15.96 -12.14 -7.18
C ARG A 275 -14.48 -12.45 -6.94
N ILE A 276 -13.94 -13.36 -7.72
CA ILE A 276 -12.52 -13.71 -7.78
C ILE A 276 -11.82 -13.01 -8.96
N ALA A 277 -12.59 -12.57 -9.95
CA ALA A 277 -12.20 -11.75 -11.11
C ALA A 277 -13.47 -11.11 -11.74
N PRO A 278 -13.38 -9.96 -12.44
CA PRO A 278 -14.47 -9.35 -13.19
C PRO A 278 -14.58 -9.87 -14.63
N GLU A 279 -13.71 -10.76 -15.08
CA GLU A 279 -13.49 -11.23 -16.45
C GLU A 279 -14.77 -11.57 -17.20
N LEU A 280 -15.61 -12.46 -16.63
CA LEU A 280 -16.79 -12.96 -17.34
C LEU A 280 -17.81 -11.85 -17.61
N PHE A 281 -17.91 -10.85 -16.75
CA PHE A 281 -18.78 -9.69 -16.95
C PHE A 281 -18.21 -8.71 -17.97
N LEU A 282 -16.91 -8.44 -17.91
CA LEU A 282 -16.25 -7.53 -18.84
C LEU A 282 -16.32 -8.08 -20.29
N LYS A 283 -16.18 -9.40 -20.48
CA LYS A 283 -16.38 -10.03 -21.79
C LYS A 283 -17.84 -9.93 -22.27
N GLN A 284 -18.81 -10.01 -21.36
CA GLN A 284 -20.22 -9.79 -21.71
C GLN A 284 -20.49 -8.34 -22.16
N LEU A 285 -19.76 -7.34 -21.63
CA LEU A 285 -19.83 -5.97 -22.13
C LEU A 285 -19.30 -5.88 -23.57
N VAL A 286 -18.24 -6.63 -23.90
CA VAL A 286 -17.73 -6.69 -25.27
C VAL A 286 -18.75 -7.34 -26.21
N VAL A 287 -19.40 -8.45 -25.80
CA VAL A 287 -20.55 -9.04 -26.55
C VAL A 287 -21.66 -8.02 -26.71
N GLY A 288 -21.91 -7.19 -25.70
CA GLY A 288 -22.92 -6.12 -25.71
C GLY A 288 -22.59 -4.92 -26.59
N GLY A 289 -21.40 -4.88 -27.23
CA GLY A 289 -21.02 -3.85 -28.21
C GLY A 289 -20.05 -2.78 -27.68
N PHE A 290 -19.41 -2.98 -26.53
CA PHE A 290 -18.34 -2.10 -26.05
C PHE A 290 -16.97 -2.64 -26.46
N ASP A 291 -16.31 -2.01 -27.42
CA ASP A 291 -15.03 -2.51 -27.96
C ASP A 291 -13.86 -2.48 -26.97
N ARG A 292 -13.86 -1.56 -26.00
CA ARG A 292 -12.77 -1.36 -25.05
C ARG A 292 -13.32 -1.07 -23.67
N VAL A 293 -13.16 -2.02 -22.77
CA VAL A 293 -13.70 -1.95 -21.40
C VAL A 293 -12.61 -2.24 -20.38
N PHE A 294 -12.67 -1.60 -19.23
CA PHE A 294 -11.81 -1.94 -18.11
C PHE A 294 -12.50 -1.72 -16.76
N GLU A 295 -11.99 -2.37 -15.76
CA GLU A 295 -12.34 -2.16 -14.35
C GLU A 295 -11.10 -2.13 -13.49
N ILE A 296 -11.04 -1.18 -12.56
CA ILE A 296 -10.09 -1.18 -11.43
C ILE A 296 -10.90 -1.44 -10.17
N GLY A 297 -10.66 -2.56 -9.51
CA GLY A 297 -11.45 -2.95 -8.34
C GLY A 297 -10.81 -4.06 -7.51
N ASN A 298 -11.43 -4.34 -6.35
CA ASN A 298 -10.97 -5.38 -5.46
C ASN A 298 -11.50 -6.75 -5.89
N GLN A 299 -10.63 -7.75 -5.77
CA GLN A 299 -10.94 -9.16 -5.91
C GLN A 299 -10.81 -9.84 -4.55
N PHE A 300 -11.52 -10.97 -4.38
CA PHE A 300 -11.65 -11.65 -3.10
C PHE A 300 -11.35 -13.14 -3.28
N ARG A 301 -10.20 -13.59 -2.74
CA ARG A 301 -9.78 -14.99 -2.81
C ARG A 301 -9.57 -15.55 -1.41
N ASN A 302 -10.29 -16.63 -1.09
CA ASN A 302 -10.24 -17.27 0.22
C ASN A 302 -9.05 -18.24 0.31
N GLU A 303 -7.87 -17.66 0.26
CA GLU A 303 -6.58 -18.34 0.19
C GLU A 303 -5.67 -17.92 1.35
N GLY A 304 -4.44 -18.44 1.38
CA GLY A 304 -3.45 -18.12 2.41
C GLY A 304 -3.04 -16.65 2.40
N ILE A 305 -2.63 -16.16 3.58
CA ILE A 305 -2.06 -14.82 3.75
C ILE A 305 -0.56 -14.97 3.95
N ASP A 306 0.20 -14.36 3.04
CA ASP A 306 1.66 -14.33 3.09
C ASP A 306 2.21 -12.93 2.77
N MET A 307 3.46 -12.83 2.33
CA MET A 307 4.10 -11.54 2.00
C MET A 307 3.56 -10.93 0.71
N THR A 308 3.03 -11.73 -0.22
CA THR A 308 2.59 -11.32 -1.55
C THR A 308 1.11 -11.56 -1.81
N HIS A 309 0.38 -12.19 -0.86
CA HIS A 309 -1.02 -12.52 -0.95
C HIS A 309 -1.83 -11.94 0.21
N ASN A 310 -2.96 -11.33 -0.12
CA ASN A 310 -3.97 -10.85 0.83
C ASN A 310 -5.36 -11.27 0.31
N PRO A 311 -6.29 -11.67 1.18
CA PRO A 311 -7.60 -12.17 0.74
C PRO A 311 -8.42 -11.17 -0.08
N GLU A 312 -8.21 -9.89 0.13
CA GLU A 312 -8.75 -8.78 -0.64
C GLU A 312 -7.60 -7.98 -1.23
N PHE A 313 -7.58 -7.80 -2.54
CA PHE A 313 -6.51 -7.12 -3.28
C PHE A 313 -7.06 -6.41 -4.50
N THR A 314 -6.31 -5.44 -5.01
CA THR A 314 -6.74 -4.58 -6.12
C THR A 314 -6.15 -5.06 -7.44
N THR A 315 -7.00 -5.26 -8.46
CA THR A 315 -6.56 -5.51 -9.83
C THR A 315 -7.05 -4.42 -10.78
N CYS A 316 -6.39 -4.33 -11.94
CA CYS A 316 -6.94 -3.73 -13.14
C CYS A 316 -7.12 -4.83 -14.18
N GLU A 317 -8.31 -4.95 -14.74
CA GLU A 317 -8.58 -5.82 -15.88
C GLU A 317 -9.15 -5.03 -17.03
N PHE A 318 -8.70 -5.32 -18.26
CA PHE A 318 -9.29 -4.73 -19.46
C PHE A 318 -9.45 -5.75 -20.57
N TYR A 319 -10.43 -5.49 -21.46
CA TYR A 319 -10.75 -6.30 -22.63
C TYR A 319 -10.87 -5.39 -23.84
N MET A 320 -10.21 -5.81 -24.95
CA MET A 320 -10.12 -5.03 -26.17
C MET A 320 -10.52 -5.89 -27.37
N ALA A 321 -11.65 -5.54 -28.02
CA ALA A 321 -12.06 -6.17 -29.25
C ALA A 321 -11.05 -5.93 -30.38
N TYR A 322 -10.91 -6.92 -31.27
CA TYR A 322 -10.02 -6.92 -32.45
C TYR A 322 -8.52 -6.85 -32.08
N ALA A 323 -8.15 -7.35 -30.89
CA ALA A 323 -6.80 -7.47 -30.43
C ALA A 323 -6.45 -8.92 -30.10
N ASP A 324 -5.17 -9.24 -30.13
CA ASP A 324 -4.60 -10.52 -29.70
C ASP A 324 -3.50 -10.34 -28.64
N TYR A 325 -2.90 -11.43 -28.18
CA TYR A 325 -1.92 -11.38 -27.10
C TYR A 325 -0.61 -10.66 -27.51
N TYR A 326 -0.30 -10.50 -28.79
CA TYR A 326 0.83 -9.67 -29.23
C TYR A 326 0.55 -8.19 -29.01
N ASP A 327 -0.65 -7.72 -29.34
CA ASP A 327 -1.08 -6.34 -29.05
C ASP A 327 -1.04 -6.07 -27.54
N LEU A 328 -1.44 -7.06 -26.72
CA LEU A 328 -1.43 -6.95 -25.26
C LEU A 328 0.01 -6.87 -24.69
N MET A 329 0.98 -7.63 -25.26
CA MET A 329 2.38 -7.54 -24.85
C MET A 329 2.96 -6.16 -25.14
N GLU A 330 2.74 -5.61 -26.34
CA GLU A 330 3.18 -4.25 -26.71
C GLU A 330 2.55 -3.20 -25.81
N MET A 331 1.24 -3.33 -25.53
CA MET A 331 0.54 -2.39 -24.65
C MET A 331 1.01 -2.47 -23.20
N THR A 332 1.39 -3.67 -22.73
CA THR A 332 1.97 -3.88 -21.41
C THR A 332 3.35 -3.23 -21.28
N GLU A 333 4.19 -3.42 -22.30
CA GLU A 333 5.50 -2.77 -22.38
C GLU A 333 5.39 -1.25 -22.36
N ASP A 334 4.51 -0.67 -23.19
CA ASP A 334 4.24 0.78 -23.24
C ASP A 334 3.77 1.32 -21.88
N MET A 335 2.80 0.63 -21.26
CA MET A 335 2.21 1.06 -19.99
C MET A 335 3.24 1.04 -18.86
N LEU A 336 3.94 -0.08 -18.66
CA LEU A 336 4.86 -0.24 -17.53
C LEU A 336 6.13 0.57 -17.71
N SER A 337 6.74 0.56 -18.90
CA SER A 337 7.94 1.38 -19.17
C SER A 337 7.64 2.87 -19.08
N GLY A 338 6.50 3.30 -19.62
CA GLY A 338 6.05 4.69 -19.54
C GLY A 338 5.77 5.13 -18.11
N MET A 339 5.13 4.28 -17.30
CA MET A 339 4.87 4.53 -15.88
C MET A 339 6.16 4.69 -15.08
N VAL A 340 7.10 3.76 -15.22
CA VAL A 340 8.39 3.84 -14.52
C VAL A 340 9.10 5.13 -14.89
N LYS A 341 9.15 5.48 -16.19
CA LYS A 341 9.79 6.70 -16.67
C LYS A 341 9.14 7.97 -16.12
N GLU A 342 7.80 8.01 -16.07
CA GLU A 342 7.07 9.18 -15.57
C GLU A 342 7.25 9.37 -14.06
N LEU A 343 7.15 8.27 -13.29
CA LEU A 343 7.15 8.35 -11.83
C LEU A 343 8.57 8.43 -11.23
N THR A 344 9.60 7.95 -11.93
CA THR A 344 10.98 7.89 -11.39
C THR A 344 12.01 8.68 -12.20
N GLY A 345 11.66 9.16 -13.38
CA GLY A 345 12.55 9.89 -14.30
C GLY A 345 13.44 8.99 -15.18
N GLY A 346 13.33 7.66 -15.08
CA GLY A 346 14.11 6.68 -15.85
C GLY A 346 13.36 5.37 -16.04
N TYR A 347 14.04 4.33 -16.53
CA TYR A 347 13.45 3.01 -16.73
C TYR A 347 13.83 1.99 -15.64
N LYS A 348 14.53 2.43 -14.60
CA LYS A 348 15.10 1.55 -13.59
C LYS A 348 14.62 1.91 -12.21
N ILE A 349 14.35 0.89 -11.41
CA ILE A 349 14.00 1.03 -9.99
C ILE A 349 14.96 0.19 -9.14
N LYS A 350 15.10 0.56 -7.87
CA LYS A 350 15.85 -0.21 -6.87
C LYS A 350 14.88 -0.96 -5.97
N TYR A 351 15.17 -2.24 -5.73
CA TYR A 351 14.31 -3.10 -4.94
C TYR A 351 15.10 -4.08 -4.06
N HIS A 352 14.76 -4.19 -2.77
CA HIS A 352 15.40 -5.10 -1.82
C HIS A 352 14.82 -6.53 -1.91
N ALA A 353 15.05 -7.21 -3.03
CA ALA A 353 14.52 -8.57 -3.28
C ALA A 353 14.84 -9.60 -2.18
N ASN A 354 15.97 -9.44 -1.48
CA ASN A 354 16.49 -10.38 -0.49
C ASN A 354 16.45 -9.85 0.96
N GLY A 355 15.63 -8.84 1.23
CA GLY A 355 15.51 -8.20 2.54
C GLY A 355 16.30 -6.90 2.66
N TYR A 356 15.86 -6.02 3.57
CA TYR A 356 16.45 -4.69 3.77
C TYR A 356 17.88 -4.71 4.37
N ASP A 357 18.36 -5.88 4.80
CA ASP A 357 19.73 -6.11 5.28
C ASP A 357 20.71 -6.44 4.14
N LYS A 358 20.23 -6.56 2.91
CA LYS A 358 21.01 -6.82 1.70
C LYS A 358 20.99 -5.60 0.78
N ASP A 359 21.97 -5.53 -0.12
CA ASP A 359 21.97 -4.50 -1.16
C ASP A 359 20.76 -4.66 -2.09
N PRO A 360 20.10 -3.55 -2.47
CA PRO A 360 18.99 -3.60 -3.42
C PRO A 360 19.48 -3.99 -4.80
N ILE A 361 18.68 -4.76 -5.51
CA ILE A 361 18.86 -5.02 -6.94
C ILE A 361 18.31 -3.88 -7.78
N GLU A 362 18.78 -3.76 -9.02
CA GLU A 362 18.21 -2.88 -10.02
C GLU A 362 17.30 -3.70 -10.94
N ILE A 363 16.06 -3.25 -11.12
CA ILE A 363 15.10 -3.83 -12.07
C ILE A 363 14.95 -2.86 -13.24
N ASP A 364 15.20 -3.34 -14.46
CA ASP A 364 15.22 -2.53 -15.67
C ASP A 364 13.95 -2.77 -16.51
N PHE A 365 13.13 -1.74 -16.68
CA PHE A 365 11.89 -1.74 -17.46
C PHE A 365 12.08 -1.22 -18.89
N THR A 366 13.31 -1.19 -19.40
CA THR A 366 13.57 -0.81 -20.79
C THR A 366 12.98 -1.82 -21.76
N PRO A 367 12.06 -1.43 -22.68
CA PRO A 367 11.52 -2.34 -23.67
C PRO A 367 12.53 -2.66 -24.79
N PRO A 368 12.39 -3.79 -25.52
CA PRO A 368 11.37 -4.83 -25.31
C PRO A 368 11.68 -5.75 -24.13
N PHE A 369 10.63 -6.24 -23.46
CA PHE A 369 10.79 -7.21 -22.39
C PHE A 369 11.16 -8.59 -22.93
N ARG A 370 11.90 -9.38 -22.13
CA ARG A 370 12.27 -10.75 -22.47
C ARG A 370 11.03 -11.61 -22.65
N ARG A 371 11.03 -12.53 -23.63
CA ARG A 371 9.98 -13.52 -23.88
C ARG A 371 10.57 -14.92 -23.75
N ILE A 372 9.90 -15.77 -22.98
CA ILE A 372 10.28 -17.16 -22.71
C ILE A 372 9.11 -18.05 -23.13
N GLU A 373 9.32 -18.99 -24.03
CA GLU A 373 8.33 -20.00 -24.38
C GLU A 373 8.32 -21.08 -23.28
N MET A 374 7.15 -21.30 -22.65
CA MET A 374 7.02 -22.03 -21.39
C MET A 374 7.58 -23.45 -21.45
N ILE A 375 7.04 -24.31 -22.33
CA ILE A 375 7.38 -25.72 -22.34
C ILE A 375 8.83 -25.96 -22.82
N GLY A 376 9.21 -25.32 -23.92
CA GLY A 376 10.55 -25.52 -24.48
C GLY A 376 11.67 -25.03 -23.57
N GLU A 377 11.49 -23.91 -22.89
CA GLU A 377 12.50 -23.43 -21.93
C GLU A 377 12.50 -24.28 -20.65
N LEU A 378 11.34 -24.77 -20.19
CA LEU A 378 11.26 -25.69 -19.05
C LEU A 378 11.97 -26.99 -19.34
N GLU A 379 11.77 -27.59 -20.52
CA GLU A 379 12.47 -28.78 -20.96
C GLU A 379 13.98 -28.59 -20.95
N LYS A 380 14.43 -27.44 -21.45
CA LYS A 380 15.85 -27.10 -21.53
C LYS A 380 16.49 -26.89 -20.16
N VAL A 381 15.87 -26.11 -19.29
CA VAL A 381 16.43 -25.72 -17.98
C VAL A 381 16.38 -26.90 -17.00
N ALA A 382 15.27 -27.63 -16.95
CA ALA A 382 15.10 -28.78 -16.06
C ALA A 382 15.56 -30.12 -16.66
N ASN A 383 16.09 -30.12 -17.89
CA ASN A 383 16.51 -31.31 -18.64
C ASN A 383 15.39 -32.37 -18.69
N LEU A 384 14.21 -31.95 -19.15
CA LEU A 384 13.02 -32.76 -19.30
C LEU A 384 12.73 -33.05 -20.78
N ASN A 385 11.93 -34.08 -21.04
CA ASN A 385 11.34 -34.37 -22.34
C ASN A 385 9.83 -34.62 -22.10
N ILE A 386 9.06 -33.56 -22.07
CA ILE A 386 7.65 -33.56 -21.65
C ILE A 386 6.81 -34.18 -22.78
N PRO A 387 5.96 -35.19 -22.49
CA PRO A 387 5.06 -35.76 -23.51
C PRO A 387 4.16 -34.66 -24.12
N LYS A 388 4.00 -34.68 -25.43
CA LYS A 388 3.23 -33.67 -26.17
C LYS A 388 1.74 -33.66 -25.84
N ASP A 389 1.16 -34.84 -25.58
CA ASP A 389 -0.23 -34.94 -25.13
C ASP A 389 -0.31 -34.80 -23.62
N LEU A 390 -0.41 -33.55 -23.17
CA LEU A 390 -0.47 -33.18 -21.76
C LEU A 390 -1.77 -33.62 -21.07
N ALA A 391 -2.80 -34.02 -21.81
CA ALA A 391 -4.04 -34.57 -21.27
C ALA A 391 -3.94 -36.08 -20.97
N SER A 392 -2.88 -36.74 -21.40
CA SER A 392 -2.70 -38.17 -21.21
C SER A 392 -2.24 -38.52 -19.79
N GLU A 393 -2.60 -39.75 -19.33
CA GLU A 393 -2.10 -40.32 -18.07
C GLU A 393 -0.56 -40.51 -18.10
N GLU A 394 0.01 -40.74 -19.30
CA GLU A 394 1.45 -40.84 -19.48
C GLU A 394 2.15 -39.54 -19.13
N ALA A 395 1.65 -38.41 -19.61
CA ALA A 395 2.21 -37.10 -19.29
C ALA A 395 2.10 -36.78 -17.79
N ASN A 396 0.96 -37.06 -17.17
CA ASN A 396 0.80 -36.87 -15.74
C ASN A 396 1.80 -37.68 -14.92
N LYS A 397 1.92 -38.99 -15.22
CA LYS A 397 2.90 -39.88 -14.57
C LYS A 397 4.33 -39.40 -14.77
N TYR A 398 4.67 -39.00 -16.00
CA TYR A 398 5.99 -38.46 -16.31
C TYR A 398 6.32 -37.23 -15.44
N LEU A 399 5.38 -36.30 -15.28
CA LEU A 399 5.59 -35.10 -14.49
C LEU A 399 5.67 -35.39 -12.98
N VAL A 400 4.89 -36.36 -12.48
CA VAL A 400 5.02 -36.82 -11.08
C VAL A 400 6.43 -37.40 -10.86
N ASP A 401 6.89 -38.25 -11.74
CA ASP A 401 8.24 -38.84 -11.67
C ASP A 401 9.34 -37.76 -11.84
N ALA A 402 9.10 -36.75 -12.68
CA ALA A 402 10.00 -35.62 -12.87
C ALA A 402 10.13 -34.79 -11.61
N CYS A 403 9.00 -34.39 -10.98
CA CYS A 403 9.01 -33.68 -9.70
C CYS A 403 9.76 -34.45 -8.61
N ALA A 404 9.51 -35.74 -8.48
CA ALA A 404 10.22 -36.60 -7.53
C ALA A 404 11.74 -36.66 -7.78
N ARG A 405 12.16 -36.80 -9.04
CA ARG A 405 13.57 -36.80 -9.44
C ARG A 405 14.27 -35.47 -9.20
N LEU A 406 13.56 -34.36 -9.41
CA LEU A 406 14.08 -33.01 -9.24
C LEU A 406 13.93 -32.49 -7.81
N HIS A 407 13.39 -33.30 -6.90
CA HIS A 407 13.10 -32.93 -5.51
C HIS A 407 12.14 -31.75 -5.36
N VAL A 408 11.24 -31.56 -6.34
CA VAL A 408 10.20 -30.53 -6.33
C VAL A 408 8.95 -31.08 -5.67
N ILE A 409 8.43 -30.38 -4.65
CA ILE A 409 7.25 -30.82 -3.90
C ILE A 409 6.00 -30.13 -4.47
N CYS A 410 5.13 -30.90 -5.11
CA CYS A 410 3.82 -30.42 -5.54
C CYS A 410 2.75 -30.87 -4.54
N PRO A 411 1.95 -29.96 -3.96
CA PRO A 411 0.83 -30.34 -3.08
C PRO A 411 -0.31 -30.98 -3.87
N PRO A 412 -1.04 -31.96 -3.29
CA PRO A 412 -2.19 -32.56 -3.94
C PRO A 412 -3.34 -31.55 -4.17
N PRO A 413 -4.20 -31.78 -5.18
CA PRO A 413 -4.20 -32.91 -6.12
C PRO A 413 -3.10 -32.76 -7.19
N LEU A 414 -2.47 -33.90 -7.58
CA LEU A 414 -1.37 -33.92 -8.55
C LEU A 414 -1.91 -33.92 -9.99
N THR A 415 -2.63 -32.88 -10.37
CA THR A 415 -3.08 -32.68 -11.75
C THR A 415 -1.89 -32.28 -12.64
N THR A 416 -1.98 -32.57 -13.93
CA THR A 416 -0.90 -32.20 -14.88
C THR A 416 -0.67 -30.68 -14.89
N ALA A 417 -1.73 -29.89 -14.79
CA ALA A 417 -1.65 -28.44 -14.73
C ALA A 417 -0.86 -27.97 -13.49
N ARG A 418 -1.17 -28.47 -12.30
CA ARG A 418 -0.47 -28.11 -11.04
C ARG A 418 0.99 -28.57 -11.03
N LEU A 419 1.27 -29.74 -11.60
CA LEU A 419 2.64 -30.24 -11.72
C LEU A 419 3.49 -29.32 -12.62
N LEU A 420 2.93 -28.91 -13.75
CA LEU A 420 3.58 -27.95 -14.66
C LEU A 420 3.77 -26.60 -13.99
N ASP A 421 2.75 -26.06 -13.35
CA ASP A 421 2.79 -24.79 -12.62
C ASP A 421 3.89 -24.79 -11.55
N THR A 422 3.95 -25.85 -10.75
CA THR A 422 5.01 -26.02 -9.74
C THR A 422 6.41 -26.08 -10.35
N LEU A 423 6.59 -26.75 -11.48
CA LEU A 423 7.88 -26.81 -12.17
C LEU A 423 8.25 -25.46 -12.81
N VAL A 424 7.28 -24.73 -13.34
CA VAL A 424 7.50 -23.37 -13.86
C VAL A 424 7.94 -22.43 -12.73
N GLY A 425 7.28 -22.49 -11.58
CA GLY A 425 7.66 -21.73 -10.39
C GLY A 425 9.10 -21.96 -9.97
N GLU A 426 9.53 -23.24 -9.92
CA GLU A 426 10.88 -23.62 -9.48
C GLU A 426 11.97 -23.25 -10.50
N PHE A 427 11.70 -23.36 -11.81
CA PHE A 427 12.75 -23.25 -12.82
C PHE A 427 12.68 -22.01 -13.69
N LEU A 428 11.51 -21.48 -14.01
CA LEU A 428 11.37 -20.34 -14.92
C LEU A 428 11.13 -19.02 -14.20
N GLU A 429 10.28 -18.97 -13.19
CA GLU A 429 9.99 -17.74 -12.43
C GLU A 429 11.24 -17.23 -11.73
N GLU A 430 12.08 -18.14 -11.18
CA GLU A 430 13.35 -17.82 -10.54
C GLU A 430 14.33 -17.07 -11.47
N MET A 431 14.18 -17.20 -12.79
CA MET A 431 15.00 -16.49 -13.78
C MET A 431 14.47 -15.10 -14.13
N CYS A 432 13.26 -14.74 -13.69
CA CYS A 432 12.54 -13.54 -14.09
C CYS A 432 12.79 -12.37 -13.12
N VAL A 433 14.00 -11.84 -13.09
CA VAL A 433 14.35 -10.66 -12.28
C VAL A 433 13.84 -9.39 -12.95
N ASN A 434 14.24 -9.12 -14.20
CA ASN A 434 13.69 -8.05 -15.02
C ASN A 434 12.35 -8.49 -15.65
N PRO A 435 11.50 -7.55 -16.10
CA PRO A 435 10.23 -7.87 -16.74
C PRO A 435 10.41 -8.93 -17.82
N THR A 436 9.75 -10.07 -17.66
CA THR A 436 9.87 -11.23 -18.54
C THR A 436 8.50 -11.84 -18.78
N PHE A 437 8.09 -11.95 -20.02
CA PHE A 437 6.90 -12.70 -20.43
C PHE A 437 7.21 -14.19 -20.53
N ILE A 438 6.47 -15.01 -19.80
CA ILE A 438 6.37 -16.46 -20.06
C ILE A 438 5.16 -16.64 -20.96
N ILE A 439 5.36 -17.17 -22.16
CA ILE A 439 4.36 -17.22 -23.23
C ILE A 439 3.97 -18.65 -23.60
N ASN A 440 2.83 -18.81 -24.28
CA ASN A 440 2.38 -20.06 -24.88
C ASN A 440 2.08 -21.16 -23.85
N HIS A 441 1.33 -20.81 -22.81
CA HIS A 441 0.90 -21.77 -21.80
C HIS A 441 0.05 -22.89 -22.41
N PRO A 442 0.17 -24.13 -21.90
CA PRO A 442 -0.66 -25.24 -22.36
C PRO A 442 -2.16 -24.99 -22.18
N VAL A 443 -2.92 -25.59 -23.07
CA VAL A 443 -4.38 -25.53 -23.07
C VAL A 443 -4.98 -26.01 -21.74
N ILE A 444 -4.42 -27.05 -21.11
CA ILE A 444 -4.91 -27.58 -19.82
C ILE A 444 -4.77 -26.61 -18.65
N MET A 445 -3.87 -25.63 -18.75
CA MET A 445 -3.67 -24.58 -17.75
C MET A 445 -4.47 -23.30 -18.05
N SER A 446 -5.19 -23.24 -19.17
CA SER A 446 -5.70 -21.98 -19.72
C SER A 446 -7.14 -22.13 -20.25
N PRO A 447 -8.14 -22.37 -19.36
CA PRO A 447 -9.49 -22.73 -19.78
C PRO A 447 -10.25 -21.62 -20.53
N LEU A 448 -9.86 -20.37 -20.34
CA LEU A 448 -10.51 -19.19 -20.95
C LEU A 448 -9.72 -18.60 -22.13
N ALA A 449 -8.49 -19.09 -22.36
CA ALA A 449 -7.63 -18.62 -23.44
C ALA A 449 -7.86 -19.38 -24.75
N LYS A 450 -7.71 -18.67 -25.86
CA LYS A 450 -7.80 -19.24 -27.20
C LYS A 450 -6.56 -20.08 -27.49
N TRP A 451 -6.75 -21.19 -28.25
CA TRP A 451 -5.62 -22.01 -28.70
C TRP A 451 -4.65 -21.19 -29.56
N HIS A 452 -3.38 -21.55 -29.49
CA HIS A 452 -2.35 -20.90 -30.29
C HIS A 452 -2.54 -21.19 -31.78
N ARG A 453 -2.36 -20.17 -32.65
CA ARG A 453 -2.66 -20.23 -34.10
C ARG A 453 -1.84 -21.27 -34.86
N SER A 454 -0.69 -21.71 -34.34
CA SER A 454 0.20 -22.68 -34.96
C SER A 454 0.27 -24.01 -34.21
N ASP A 455 -0.16 -24.10 -32.95
CA ASP A 455 -0.14 -25.32 -32.16
C ASP A 455 -1.38 -25.37 -31.22
N ASN A 456 -2.27 -26.30 -31.53
CA ASN A 456 -3.52 -26.43 -30.78
C ASN A 456 -3.38 -26.98 -29.34
N ALA A 457 -2.19 -27.48 -28.95
CA ALA A 457 -1.90 -27.91 -27.59
C ALA A 457 -1.56 -26.75 -26.67
N LEU A 458 -1.19 -25.60 -27.24
CA LEU A 458 -0.84 -24.36 -26.56
C LEU A 458 -1.94 -23.31 -26.68
N THR A 459 -1.81 -22.24 -25.93
CA THR A 459 -2.69 -21.06 -25.99
C THR A 459 -1.89 -19.79 -26.28
N GLU A 460 -2.55 -18.79 -26.86
CA GLU A 460 -2.04 -17.43 -26.97
C GLU A 460 -2.22 -16.71 -25.62
N ARG A 461 -1.45 -17.15 -24.62
CA ARG A 461 -1.41 -16.61 -23.25
C ARG A 461 0.00 -16.23 -22.87
N PHE A 462 0.13 -15.16 -22.13
CA PHE A 462 1.35 -14.83 -21.42
C PHE A 462 1.07 -14.46 -19.96
N GLU A 463 2.05 -14.69 -19.13
CA GLU A 463 2.19 -14.11 -17.82
C GLU A 463 3.44 -13.25 -17.76
N LEU A 464 3.35 -12.07 -17.13
CA LEU A 464 4.50 -11.19 -16.91
C LEU A 464 5.01 -11.38 -15.49
N PHE A 465 6.25 -11.80 -15.39
CA PHE A 465 6.98 -11.92 -14.14
C PHE A 465 7.98 -10.78 -13.97
N ILE A 466 8.06 -10.23 -12.75
CA ILE A 466 9.06 -9.25 -12.35
C ILE A 466 9.52 -9.62 -10.94
N ASN A 467 10.82 -9.71 -10.72
CA ASN A 467 11.41 -10.16 -9.47
C ASN A 467 10.78 -11.48 -8.98
N LYS A 468 10.64 -12.45 -9.91
CA LYS A 468 10.12 -13.80 -9.67
C LYS A 468 8.64 -13.86 -9.27
N HIS A 469 7.89 -12.79 -9.38
CA HIS A 469 6.47 -12.74 -9.05
C HIS A 469 5.63 -12.40 -10.27
N GLU A 470 4.56 -13.14 -10.46
CA GLU A 470 3.53 -12.83 -11.45
C GLU A 470 2.89 -11.49 -11.14
N LEU A 471 2.94 -10.60 -12.14
CA LEU A 471 2.36 -9.27 -12.06
C LEU A 471 1.13 -9.12 -12.95
N CYS A 472 1.16 -9.76 -14.14
CA CYS A 472 0.13 -9.64 -15.15
C CYS A 472 -0.12 -11.00 -15.81
N ASN A 473 -1.39 -11.27 -16.15
CA ASN A 473 -1.84 -12.42 -16.92
C ASN A 473 -2.74 -11.94 -18.05
N ALA A 474 -2.49 -12.40 -19.28
CA ALA A 474 -3.21 -11.93 -20.45
C ALA A 474 -3.24 -12.96 -21.57
N TYR A 475 -4.28 -12.92 -22.38
CA TYR A 475 -4.44 -13.84 -23.48
C TYR A 475 -5.39 -13.35 -24.58
N THR A 476 -5.27 -13.96 -25.77
CA THR A 476 -6.32 -13.93 -26.77
C THR A 476 -7.50 -14.74 -26.25
N GLU A 477 -8.67 -14.15 -26.18
CA GLU A 477 -9.87 -14.72 -25.56
C GLU A 477 -10.44 -15.89 -26.35
N LEU A 478 -10.81 -16.96 -25.63
CA LEU A 478 -11.59 -18.05 -26.22
C LEU A 478 -13.00 -17.56 -26.52
N ASN A 479 -13.34 -17.48 -27.82
CA ASN A 479 -14.62 -16.95 -28.30
C ASN A 479 -15.51 -18.01 -28.97
N ASN A 480 -15.19 -19.30 -28.81
CA ASN A 480 -16.02 -20.40 -29.30
C ASN A 480 -16.83 -21.00 -28.14
N PRO A 481 -18.17 -20.83 -28.12
CA PRO A 481 -19.01 -21.27 -27.01
C PRO A 481 -19.01 -22.80 -26.79
N VAL A 482 -18.85 -23.58 -27.88
CA VAL A 482 -18.82 -25.04 -27.78
C VAL A 482 -17.52 -25.49 -27.09
N VAL A 483 -16.39 -24.93 -27.51
CA VAL A 483 -15.09 -25.23 -26.88
C VAL A 483 -15.06 -24.73 -25.44
N GLN A 484 -15.64 -23.56 -25.16
CA GLN A 484 -15.71 -23.01 -23.79
C GLN A 484 -16.47 -23.95 -22.83
N ARG A 485 -17.61 -24.50 -23.26
CA ARG A 485 -18.35 -25.49 -22.43
C ARG A 485 -17.52 -26.76 -22.20
N GLN A 486 -16.80 -27.23 -23.22
CA GLN A 486 -15.91 -28.38 -23.05
C GLN A 486 -14.81 -28.09 -22.02
N ARG A 487 -14.19 -26.90 -22.07
CA ARG A 487 -13.16 -26.51 -21.08
C ARG A 487 -13.70 -26.46 -19.66
N PHE A 488 -14.90 -25.91 -19.46
CA PHE A 488 -15.56 -25.94 -18.15
C PHE A 488 -15.91 -27.37 -17.70
N ALA A 489 -16.30 -28.27 -18.62
CA ALA A 489 -16.54 -29.66 -18.28
C ALA A 489 -15.25 -30.39 -17.85
N ASP A 490 -14.11 -30.05 -18.45
CA ASP A 490 -12.82 -30.59 -18.05
C ASP A 490 -12.39 -30.05 -16.68
N GLN A 491 -12.55 -28.75 -16.42
CA GLN A 491 -12.34 -28.15 -15.09
C GLN A 491 -13.22 -28.79 -14.00
N LEU A 492 -14.45 -29.20 -14.32
CA LEU A 492 -15.32 -29.90 -13.37
C LEU A 492 -14.74 -31.26 -12.94
N LYS A 493 -14.01 -31.98 -13.83
CA LYS A 493 -13.33 -33.23 -13.49
C LYS A 493 -12.18 -32.96 -12.49
N ASP A 494 -11.41 -31.90 -12.70
CA ASP A 494 -10.35 -31.52 -11.79
C ASP A 494 -10.92 -31.18 -10.41
N ARG A 495 -12.05 -30.45 -10.37
CA ARG A 495 -12.77 -30.14 -9.13
C ARG A 495 -13.27 -31.39 -8.41
N GLN A 496 -13.82 -32.38 -9.14
CA GLN A 496 -14.22 -33.67 -8.58
C GLN A 496 -13.02 -34.49 -8.04
N SER A 497 -11.84 -34.24 -8.56
CA SER A 497 -10.58 -34.84 -8.08
C SER A 497 -10.00 -34.10 -6.84
N GLY A 498 -10.67 -33.05 -6.35
CA GLY A 498 -10.30 -32.31 -5.14
C GLY A 498 -9.62 -30.97 -5.39
N ASP A 499 -9.66 -30.47 -6.62
CA ASP A 499 -9.15 -29.13 -6.94
C ASP A 499 -10.24 -28.07 -6.73
N ASP A 500 -10.30 -27.52 -5.53
CA ASP A 500 -11.28 -26.49 -5.14
C ASP A 500 -11.11 -25.16 -5.90
N GLU A 501 -9.99 -24.95 -6.58
CA GLU A 501 -9.70 -23.76 -7.37
C GLU A 501 -10.16 -23.88 -8.82
N ALA A 502 -10.41 -25.12 -9.30
CA ALA A 502 -10.90 -25.35 -10.66
C ALA A 502 -12.24 -24.63 -10.91
N MET A 503 -12.38 -24.05 -12.10
CA MET A 503 -13.53 -23.22 -12.48
C MET A 503 -14.84 -24.00 -12.54
N VAL A 504 -15.94 -23.33 -12.20
CA VAL A 504 -17.31 -23.85 -12.31
C VAL A 504 -17.90 -23.41 -13.65
N LEU A 505 -18.77 -24.25 -14.22
CA LEU A 505 -19.53 -23.90 -15.42
C LEU A 505 -20.42 -22.67 -15.18
N ASP A 506 -20.24 -21.63 -16.00
CA ASP A 506 -21.14 -20.48 -16.07
C ASP A 506 -21.94 -20.50 -17.38
N GLU A 507 -23.18 -21.01 -17.30
CA GLU A 507 -24.07 -21.08 -18.46
C GLU A 507 -24.48 -19.71 -18.97
N THR A 508 -24.56 -18.69 -18.10
CA THR A 508 -24.89 -17.33 -18.53
C THR A 508 -23.80 -16.75 -19.41
N PHE A 509 -22.56 -16.99 -19.04
CA PHE A 509 -21.40 -16.60 -19.85
C PHE A 509 -21.32 -17.39 -21.16
N CYS A 510 -21.49 -18.72 -21.11
CA CYS A 510 -21.53 -19.53 -22.33
C CYS A 510 -22.62 -19.09 -23.29
N LYS A 511 -23.81 -18.77 -22.77
CA LYS A 511 -24.90 -18.22 -23.56
C LYS A 511 -24.57 -16.85 -24.17
N ALA A 512 -23.88 -15.98 -23.44
CA ALA A 512 -23.42 -14.71 -23.98
C ALA A 512 -22.46 -14.93 -25.17
N LEU A 513 -21.55 -15.90 -25.09
CA LEU A 513 -20.66 -16.26 -26.20
C LEU A 513 -21.42 -16.75 -27.45
N GLU A 514 -22.59 -17.37 -27.29
CA GLU A 514 -23.45 -17.77 -28.42
C GLU A 514 -23.99 -16.60 -29.22
N TYR A 515 -24.08 -15.40 -28.62
CA TYR A 515 -24.41 -14.17 -29.31
C TYR A 515 -23.24 -13.52 -30.04
N GLY A 516 -22.02 -14.06 -29.84
CA GLY A 516 -20.81 -13.67 -30.54
C GLY A 516 -19.91 -12.74 -29.72
N LEU A 517 -18.75 -13.26 -29.33
CA LEU A 517 -17.64 -12.45 -28.86
C LEU A 517 -16.68 -12.23 -30.05
N PRO A 518 -16.39 -10.99 -30.46
CA PRO A 518 -15.39 -10.74 -31.50
C PRO A 518 -14.01 -11.26 -31.07
N PRO A 519 -13.02 -11.38 -31.95
CA PRO A 519 -11.64 -11.56 -31.53
C PRO A 519 -11.29 -10.51 -30.49
N THR A 520 -10.84 -10.94 -29.31
CA THR A 520 -10.68 -10.04 -28.14
C THR A 520 -9.41 -10.42 -27.42
N GLY A 521 -8.63 -9.41 -27.03
CA GLY A 521 -7.54 -9.55 -26.08
C GLY A 521 -8.00 -9.16 -24.68
N GLY A 522 -7.70 -9.99 -23.69
CA GLY A 522 -7.99 -9.75 -22.27
C GLY A 522 -6.71 -9.70 -21.44
N TRP A 523 -6.66 -8.83 -20.45
CA TRP A 523 -5.49 -8.53 -19.65
C TRP A 523 -5.85 -8.21 -18.20
N GLY A 524 -5.11 -8.78 -17.28
CA GLY A 524 -5.26 -8.55 -15.85
C GLY A 524 -3.93 -8.25 -15.16
N LEU A 525 -3.89 -7.27 -14.24
CA LEU A 525 -2.70 -6.86 -13.50
C LEU A 525 -3.01 -6.67 -12.01
N GLY A 526 -2.15 -7.20 -11.16
CA GLY A 526 -2.17 -6.98 -9.71
C GLY A 526 -1.56 -5.63 -9.33
N ILE A 527 -2.41 -4.63 -9.03
CA ILE A 527 -1.97 -3.26 -8.69
C ILE A 527 -1.16 -3.26 -7.38
N ASP A 528 -1.53 -4.09 -6.40
CA ASP A 528 -0.81 -4.15 -5.13
C ASP A 528 0.63 -4.65 -5.31
N ARG A 529 0.83 -5.72 -6.10
CA ARG A 529 2.17 -6.25 -6.40
C ARG A 529 3.01 -5.23 -7.19
N LEU A 530 2.41 -4.53 -8.15
CA LEU A 530 3.09 -3.46 -8.87
C LEU A 530 3.49 -2.32 -7.92
N ALA A 531 2.60 -1.91 -7.02
CA ALA A 531 2.90 -0.90 -6.02
C ALA A 531 4.03 -1.32 -5.07
N MET A 532 4.13 -2.62 -4.70
CA MET A 532 5.24 -3.13 -3.91
C MET A 532 6.60 -2.87 -4.58
N LEU A 533 6.71 -3.13 -5.88
CA LEU A 533 7.94 -2.87 -6.65
C LEU A 533 8.31 -1.39 -6.65
N PHE A 534 7.35 -0.50 -6.94
CA PHE A 534 7.59 0.95 -6.97
C PHE A 534 7.92 1.55 -5.62
N THR A 535 7.51 0.91 -4.54
CA THR A 535 7.66 1.43 -3.18
C THR A 535 8.68 0.66 -2.36
N ASP A 536 9.45 -0.22 -3.00
CA ASP A 536 10.41 -1.08 -2.32
C ASP A 536 9.81 -1.75 -1.07
N SER A 537 8.58 -2.28 -1.22
CA SER A 537 7.83 -2.93 -0.15
C SER A 537 7.94 -4.43 -0.27
N LEU A 538 8.38 -5.09 0.80
CA LEU A 538 8.55 -6.55 0.84
C LEU A 538 7.29 -7.30 1.27
N ASN A 539 6.30 -6.59 1.79
CA ASN A 539 5.06 -7.17 2.24
C ASN A 539 3.87 -6.41 1.66
N ILE A 540 2.94 -7.13 1.05
CA ILE A 540 1.73 -6.57 0.43
C ILE A 540 0.90 -5.71 1.41
N LYS A 541 0.96 -6.00 2.72
CA LYS A 541 0.31 -5.21 3.76
C LYS A 541 0.83 -3.77 3.85
N GLU A 542 2.04 -3.51 3.36
CA GLU A 542 2.60 -2.16 3.37
C GLU A 542 1.88 -1.24 2.35
N VAL A 543 1.45 -1.79 1.22
CA VAL A 543 0.77 -1.06 0.14
C VAL A 543 -0.75 -1.09 0.24
N ILE A 544 -1.31 -1.99 1.07
CA ILE A 544 -2.74 -2.01 1.40
C ILE A 544 -3.00 -1.01 2.53
N THR A 545 -3.99 -0.14 2.34
CA THR A 545 -4.29 0.92 3.32
C THR A 545 -4.70 0.36 4.67
N PHE A 546 -5.57 -0.66 4.69
CA PHE A 546 -6.01 -1.37 5.88
C PHE A 546 -5.97 -2.88 5.62
N PRO A 547 -4.82 -3.55 5.82
CA PRO A 547 -4.69 -4.97 5.54
C PRO A 547 -5.46 -5.82 6.55
N VAL A 548 -5.90 -7.00 6.10
CA VAL A 548 -6.48 -8.00 7.00
C VAL A 548 -5.40 -8.57 7.91
N MET A 549 -5.67 -8.55 9.22
CA MET A 549 -4.76 -9.06 10.23
C MET A 549 -5.39 -10.28 10.93
N ARG A 550 -4.57 -11.29 11.21
CA ARG A 550 -5.03 -12.42 12.05
C ARG A 550 -5.48 -11.90 13.41
N PRO A 551 -6.57 -12.43 14.00
CA PRO A 551 -6.93 -12.10 15.37
C PRO A 551 -5.74 -12.34 16.31
N GLN A 552 -5.55 -11.46 17.27
CA GLN A 552 -4.63 -11.75 18.38
C GLN A 552 -5.35 -12.76 19.28
N ASP A 553 -4.67 -13.83 19.63
CA ASP A 553 -5.17 -14.75 20.66
C ASP A 553 -5.45 -13.91 21.91
N LYS A 554 -6.73 -13.84 22.31
CA LYS A 554 -7.05 -13.29 23.63
C LYS A 554 -6.32 -14.17 24.63
N PRO A 555 -5.54 -13.62 25.58
CA PRO A 555 -5.08 -14.44 26.67
C PRO A 555 -6.31 -15.12 27.27
N ALA A 556 -6.24 -16.45 27.43
CA ALA A 556 -7.31 -17.20 28.06
C ALA A 556 -7.68 -16.44 29.33
N SER A 557 -8.95 -16.00 29.43
CA SER A 557 -9.45 -15.25 30.58
C SER A 557 -9.10 -16.04 31.83
N ALA A 558 -8.21 -15.46 32.65
CA ALA A 558 -7.95 -15.96 33.98
C ALA A 558 -9.18 -15.84 34.86
#